data_578df1e64c5687fd47325a40f2ec367e
#
_entry.id   578df1e64c5687fd47325a40f2ec367e
#
_cell.length_a   1.000
_cell.length_b   1.000
_cell.length_c   1.000
_cell.angle_alpha   90.00
_cell.angle_beta   90.00
_cell.angle_gamma   90.00
#
_symmetry.space_group_name_H-M   'P 1'
#
loop_
_entity.id
_entity.type
_entity.pdbx_description
1 polymer ?
#
loop_
_entity_poly.entity_id
_entity_poly.type
_entity_poly.pdbx_seq_one_letter_code
_entity_poly.pdbx_strand_id
1 'polypeptide(L)'
;RDFLVLDWFLFNDQRGALAPGESYRPLSSQLRDALLARKQAIPELRILLVTDPINDVSGGDPSADLAALRAAGIDVILTDLDQLRDSNPIYSGFWRAAIDWWAGDGTGPGWLPNPLEGGPSRVTFRAWARLLNFKANHRKLVIGDNSAGELVGIVASANPHDASSAHSNVAIALKGNALLPLLQSEI
;
A
#
# COMPACT_ATOMS: atom_id res chain seq x y z
N ARG A 1 21.92 -5.40 1.39
CA ARG A 1 22.02 -6.53 0.44
C ARG A 1 21.24 -7.74 0.94
N ASP A 2 20.96 -7.76 2.24
CA ASP A 2 20.34 -8.92 2.89
C ASP A 2 18.83 -8.72 3.04
N PHE A 3 18.37 -7.47 3.15
CA PHE A 3 16.96 -7.18 3.28
C PHE A 3 16.55 -5.82 2.68
N LEU A 4 15.25 -5.69 2.40
CA LEU A 4 14.60 -4.47 2.00
C LEU A 4 13.20 -4.43 2.63
N VAL A 5 12.90 -3.42 3.40
CA VAL A 5 11.59 -3.17 4.00
C VAL A 5 11.00 -1.92 3.38
N LEU A 6 9.78 -2.04 2.90
CA LEU A 6 9.02 -0.95 2.31
C LEU A 6 7.69 -0.83 3.06
N ASP A 7 7.29 0.39 3.40
CA ASP A 7 5.93 0.66 3.86
C ASP A 7 5.35 1.79 3.00
N TRP A 8 4.31 1.47 2.23
CA TRP A 8 3.70 2.38 1.27
C TRP A 8 2.19 2.42 1.42
N PHE A 9 1.65 3.59 1.72
CA PHE A 9 0.21 3.81 1.80
C PHE A 9 -0.49 3.47 0.48
N LEU A 10 -0.08 4.09 -0.63
CA LEU A 10 -0.65 3.81 -1.94
C LEU A 10 0.37 3.12 -2.85
N PHE A 11 -0.01 1.96 -3.34
CA PHE A 11 0.73 1.17 -4.31
C PHE A 11 -0.27 0.58 -5.33
N ASN A 12 -0.72 1.41 -6.24
CA ASN A 12 -1.69 1.06 -7.27
C ASN A 12 -1.64 2.01 -8.46
N ASP A 13 -2.26 1.63 -9.56
CA ASP A 13 -2.34 2.38 -10.81
C ASP A 13 -3.63 3.21 -10.95
N GLN A 14 -4.40 3.33 -9.88
CA GLN A 14 -5.63 4.11 -9.88
C GLN A 14 -5.31 5.58 -10.17
N ARG A 15 -5.99 6.15 -11.14
CA ARG A 15 -5.67 7.48 -11.68
C ARG A 15 -6.77 8.50 -11.47
N GLY A 16 -7.96 8.03 -11.09
CA GLY A 16 -9.15 8.87 -11.10
C GLY A 16 -9.51 9.31 -12.53
N ALA A 17 -10.31 10.35 -12.63
CA ALA A 17 -10.62 10.98 -13.93
C ALA A 17 -9.44 11.85 -14.39
N LEU A 18 -8.83 11.49 -15.52
CA LEU A 18 -7.79 12.30 -16.17
C LEU A 18 -8.43 13.46 -16.94
N ALA A 19 -7.84 14.64 -16.84
CA ALA A 19 -8.16 15.72 -17.78
C ALA A 19 -7.62 15.38 -19.19
N PRO A 20 -8.26 15.88 -20.26
CA PRO A 20 -7.79 15.67 -21.62
C PRO A 20 -6.34 16.12 -21.78
N GLY A 21 -5.46 15.23 -22.26
CA GLY A 21 -4.04 15.50 -22.47
C GLY A 21 -3.14 15.28 -21.28
N GLU A 22 -3.66 14.93 -20.10
CA GLU A 22 -2.85 14.51 -18.96
C GLU A 22 -2.42 13.05 -19.07
N SER A 23 -1.18 12.79 -18.68
CA SER A 23 -0.63 11.45 -18.54
C SER A 23 0.12 11.35 -17.22
N TYR A 24 -0.06 10.24 -16.51
CA TYR A 24 0.69 9.95 -15.30
C TYR A 24 1.82 8.95 -15.58
N ARG A 25 2.91 9.10 -14.86
CA ARG A 25 3.99 8.12 -14.87
C ARG A 25 3.50 6.85 -14.18
N PRO A 26 3.73 5.65 -14.75
CA PRO A 26 3.28 4.38 -14.17
C PRO A 26 4.17 3.96 -12.99
N LEU A 27 4.06 4.67 -11.85
CA LEU A 27 4.94 4.51 -10.69
C LEU A 27 4.75 3.15 -10.02
N SER A 28 3.50 2.64 -9.94
CA SER A 28 3.20 1.35 -9.33
C SER A 28 3.89 0.21 -10.07
N SER A 29 3.69 0.12 -11.38
CA SER A 29 4.31 -0.92 -12.19
C SER A 29 5.84 -0.79 -12.26
N GLN A 30 6.37 0.44 -12.28
CA GLN A 30 7.82 0.66 -12.23
C GLN A 30 8.46 0.14 -10.94
N LEU A 31 7.83 0.37 -9.79
CA LEU A 31 8.32 -0.17 -8.52
C LEU A 31 8.16 -1.68 -8.47
N ARG A 32 6.99 -2.23 -8.86
CA ARG A 32 6.78 -3.68 -8.97
C ARG A 32 7.90 -4.33 -9.78
N ASP A 33 8.15 -3.84 -10.99
CA ASP A 33 9.14 -4.42 -11.91
C ASP A 33 10.56 -4.32 -11.34
N ALA A 34 10.89 -3.21 -10.68
CA ALA A 34 12.18 -3.05 -10.00
C ALA A 34 12.37 -4.05 -8.85
N LEU A 35 11.32 -4.28 -8.05
CA LEU A 35 11.35 -5.26 -6.96
C LEU A 35 11.48 -6.69 -7.49
N LEU A 36 10.73 -7.04 -8.54
CA LEU A 36 10.79 -8.35 -9.20
C LEU A 36 12.18 -8.60 -9.80
N ALA A 37 12.73 -7.63 -10.54
CA ALA A 37 14.07 -7.73 -11.11
C ALA A 37 15.14 -7.87 -10.02
N ARG A 38 14.97 -7.15 -8.89
CA ARG A 38 15.90 -7.23 -7.77
C ARG A 38 15.85 -8.59 -7.09
N LYS A 39 14.65 -9.12 -6.83
CA LYS A 39 14.45 -10.44 -6.25
C LYS A 39 14.99 -11.55 -7.16
N GLN A 40 14.80 -11.43 -8.47
CA GLN A 40 15.35 -12.36 -9.46
C GLN A 40 16.89 -12.32 -9.48
N ALA A 41 17.49 -11.13 -9.41
CA ALA A 41 18.94 -10.97 -9.41
C ALA A 41 19.61 -11.45 -8.11
N ILE A 42 18.90 -11.38 -7.00
CA ILE A 42 19.37 -11.79 -5.66
C ILE A 42 18.25 -12.60 -5.00
N PRO A 43 18.16 -13.92 -5.26
CA PRO A 43 17.10 -14.76 -4.71
C PRO A 43 17.05 -14.78 -3.18
N GLU A 44 18.21 -14.65 -2.51
CA GLU A 44 18.34 -14.63 -1.05
C GLU A 44 17.85 -13.33 -0.40
N LEU A 45 17.70 -12.25 -1.18
CA LEU A 45 17.25 -10.96 -0.65
C LEU A 45 15.85 -11.09 -0.06
N ARG A 46 15.73 -10.79 1.22
CA ARG A 46 14.44 -10.71 1.91
C ARG A 46 13.80 -9.36 1.62
N ILE A 47 12.62 -9.38 1.02
CA ILE A 47 11.86 -8.16 0.74
C ILE A 47 10.54 -8.26 1.47
N LEU A 48 10.25 -7.25 2.31
CA LEU A 48 8.98 -7.06 2.99
C LEU A 48 8.32 -5.80 2.45
N LEU A 49 7.12 -5.91 1.93
CA LEU A 49 6.25 -4.80 1.58
C LEU A 49 5.07 -4.76 2.55
N VAL A 50 5.00 -3.73 3.38
CA VAL A 50 3.81 -3.38 4.16
C VAL A 50 3.01 -2.36 3.35
N THR A 51 1.71 -2.55 3.24
CA THR A 51 0.86 -1.61 2.49
C THR A 51 -0.55 -1.57 3.06
N ASP A 52 -1.29 -0.54 2.68
CA ASP A 52 -2.65 -0.34 3.17
C ASP A 52 -3.67 -1.18 2.37
N PRO A 53 -4.68 -1.77 3.01
CA PRO A 53 -5.75 -2.50 2.33
C PRO A 53 -6.56 -1.67 1.32
N ILE A 54 -6.40 -0.36 1.26
CA ILE A 54 -7.00 0.49 0.23
C ILE A 54 -6.54 0.06 -1.18
N ASN A 55 -5.34 -0.51 -1.30
CA ASN A 55 -4.74 -0.92 -2.57
C ASN A 55 -5.42 -2.14 -3.22
N ASP A 56 -6.23 -2.88 -2.47
CA ASP A 56 -7.10 -3.95 -2.97
C ASP A 56 -8.56 -3.71 -2.58
N VAL A 57 -8.89 -2.46 -2.23
CA VAL A 57 -10.21 -2.04 -1.76
C VAL A 57 -10.72 -2.96 -0.64
N SER A 58 -9.85 -3.21 0.35
CA SER A 58 -10.12 -4.12 1.48
C SER A 58 -10.56 -5.53 1.03
N GLY A 59 -9.91 -6.08 0.01
CA GLY A 59 -10.17 -7.40 -0.54
C GLY A 59 -11.29 -7.45 -1.59
N GLY A 60 -11.94 -6.31 -1.87
CA GLY A 60 -13.02 -6.23 -2.86
C GLY A 60 -12.54 -6.19 -4.31
N ASP A 61 -11.30 -5.78 -4.53
CA ASP A 61 -10.67 -5.68 -5.86
C ASP A 61 -9.19 -6.05 -5.78
N PRO A 62 -8.83 -7.35 -5.92
CA PRO A 62 -7.48 -7.82 -5.71
C PRO A 62 -6.46 -7.19 -6.65
N SER A 63 -5.40 -6.60 -6.10
CA SER A 63 -4.31 -5.99 -6.86
C SER A 63 -3.45 -7.03 -7.57
N ALA A 64 -3.36 -6.93 -8.90
CA ALA A 64 -2.49 -7.78 -9.72
C ALA A 64 -1.00 -7.54 -9.39
N ASP A 65 -0.61 -6.32 -9.06
CA ASP A 65 0.75 -5.97 -8.68
C ASP A 65 1.16 -6.66 -7.38
N LEU A 66 0.31 -6.61 -6.34
CA LEU A 66 0.57 -7.31 -5.08
C LEU A 66 0.60 -8.83 -5.26
N ALA A 67 -0.26 -9.37 -6.11
CA ALA A 67 -0.26 -10.81 -6.44
C ALA A 67 1.04 -11.23 -7.13
N ALA A 68 1.55 -10.44 -8.08
CA ALA A 68 2.82 -10.70 -8.76
C ALA A 68 4.01 -10.68 -7.80
N LEU A 69 4.05 -9.73 -6.85
CA LEU A 69 5.10 -9.66 -5.84
C LEU A 69 5.09 -10.89 -4.93
N ARG A 70 3.90 -11.32 -4.45
CA ARG A 70 3.76 -12.55 -3.64
C ARG A 70 4.22 -13.79 -4.40
N ALA A 71 3.83 -13.91 -5.67
CA ALA A 71 4.23 -15.04 -6.52
C ALA A 71 5.76 -15.13 -6.71
N ALA A 72 6.46 -14.00 -6.64
CA ALA A 72 7.93 -13.95 -6.70
C ALA A 72 8.63 -14.20 -5.35
N GLY A 73 7.90 -14.54 -4.29
CA GLY A 73 8.45 -14.77 -2.95
C GLY A 73 8.83 -13.49 -2.21
N ILE A 74 8.13 -12.40 -2.49
CA ILE A 74 8.19 -11.16 -1.72
C ILE A 74 7.09 -11.21 -0.66
N ASP A 75 7.43 -10.94 0.59
CA ASP A 75 6.47 -10.87 1.69
C ASP A 75 5.64 -9.60 1.56
N VAL A 76 4.32 -9.75 1.36
CA VAL A 76 3.39 -8.64 1.23
C VAL A 76 2.37 -8.72 2.36
N ILE A 77 2.43 -7.74 3.26
CA ILE A 77 1.55 -7.62 4.43
C ILE A 77 0.60 -6.43 4.22
N LEU A 78 -0.70 -6.69 4.36
CA LEU A 78 -1.70 -5.64 4.45
C LEU A 78 -1.85 -5.22 5.91
N THR A 79 -1.80 -3.91 6.16
CA THR A 79 -1.96 -3.36 7.51
C THR A 79 -3.32 -3.72 8.08
N ASP A 80 -3.35 -4.26 9.30
CA ASP A 80 -4.60 -4.44 10.04
C ASP A 80 -5.10 -3.08 10.54
N LEU A 81 -6.04 -2.50 9.80
CA LEU A 81 -6.61 -1.19 10.14
C LEU A 81 -7.44 -1.21 11.42
N ASP A 82 -7.88 -2.36 11.89
CA ASP A 82 -8.69 -2.44 13.11
C ASP A 82 -7.85 -2.16 14.36
N GLN A 83 -6.54 -2.41 14.30
CA GLN A 83 -5.59 -2.05 15.35
C GLN A 83 -5.23 -0.54 15.38
N LEU A 84 -5.55 0.20 14.32
CA LEU A 84 -5.26 1.61 14.26
C LEU A 84 -6.31 2.43 15.03
N ARG A 85 -5.86 3.59 15.54
CA ARG A 85 -6.75 4.57 16.18
C ARG A 85 -7.87 4.99 15.23
N ASP A 86 -9.08 5.16 15.75
CA ASP A 86 -10.23 5.64 14.99
C ASP A 86 -10.01 7.07 14.48
N SER A 87 -9.94 7.23 13.17
CA SER A 87 -9.86 8.54 12.52
C SER A 87 -11.23 9.23 12.49
N ASN A 88 -12.30 8.45 12.42
CA ASN A 88 -13.69 8.90 12.52
C ASN A 88 -14.43 8.12 13.62
N PRO A 89 -14.31 8.52 14.91
CA PRO A 89 -14.87 7.75 16.02
C PRO A 89 -16.37 7.49 15.94
N ILE A 90 -17.14 8.46 15.42
CA ILE A 90 -18.60 8.34 15.29
C ILE A 90 -18.93 7.24 14.28
N TYR A 91 -18.34 7.29 13.09
CA TYR A 91 -18.55 6.29 12.06
C TYR A 91 -17.98 4.92 12.48
N SER A 92 -16.81 4.88 13.09
CA SER A 92 -16.22 3.63 13.57
C SER A 92 -17.06 2.98 14.67
N GLY A 93 -17.71 3.77 15.53
CA GLY A 93 -18.69 3.27 16.50
C GLY A 93 -19.91 2.66 15.81
N PHE A 94 -20.48 3.36 14.84
CA PHE A 94 -21.60 2.87 14.02
C PHE A 94 -21.21 1.62 13.23
N TRP A 95 -20.03 1.61 12.61
CA TRP A 95 -19.48 0.47 11.90
C TRP A 95 -19.47 -0.79 12.76
N ARG A 96 -18.84 -0.72 13.94
CA ARG A 96 -18.76 -1.85 14.88
C ARG A 96 -20.14 -2.32 15.40
N ALA A 97 -21.06 -1.38 15.60
CA ALA A 97 -22.38 -1.71 16.12
C ALA A 97 -23.36 -2.23 15.07
N ALA A 98 -23.27 -1.75 13.82
CA ALA A 98 -24.32 -1.95 12.83
C ALA A 98 -23.87 -2.70 11.56
N ILE A 99 -22.58 -2.76 11.24
CA ILE A 99 -22.12 -3.32 9.97
C ILE A 99 -21.18 -4.52 10.14
N ASP A 100 -20.20 -4.40 11.03
CA ASP A 100 -19.05 -5.31 11.12
C ASP A 100 -19.41 -6.79 11.31
N TRP A 101 -20.45 -7.08 12.06
CA TRP A 101 -20.81 -8.43 12.45
C TRP A 101 -21.65 -9.20 11.41
N TRP A 102 -22.25 -8.54 10.41
CA TRP A 102 -23.12 -9.20 9.43
C TRP A 102 -22.72 -9.00 7.95
N ALA A 103 -21.89 -8.02 7.66
CA ALA A 103 -21.59 -7.62 6.29
C ALA A 103 -20.58 -8.55 5.56
N GLY A 104 -20.27 -9.73 6.13
CA GLY A 104 -19.29 -10.68 5.57
C GLY A 104 -17.84 -10.23 5.77
N ASP A 105 -16.91 -10.81 5.03
CA ASP A 105 -15.46 -10.49 5.10
C ASP A 105 -15.03 -9.37 4.15
N GLY A 106 -15.89 -8.95 3.26
CA GLY A 106 -15.62 -7.90 2.27
C GLY A 106 -15.00 -8.40 0.97
N THR A 107 -14.64 -9.68 0.90
CA THR A 107 -14.00 -10.28 -0.28
C THR A 107 -15.01 -10.73 -1.33
N GLY A 108 -14.52 -10.95 -2.57
CA GLY A 108 -15.30 -11.50 -3.67
C GLY A 108 -16.06 -10.47 -4.51
N PRO A 109 -16.86 -10.95 -5.47
CA PRO A 109 -17.53 -10.08 -6.42
C PRO A 109 -18.60 -9.22 -5.75
N GLY A 110 -18.48 -7.93 -5.91
CA GLY A 110 -19.43 -6.95 -5.39
C GLY A 110 -20.44 -6.49 -6.43
N TRP A 111 -21.36 -5.64 -6.01
CA TRP A 111 -22.38 -5.02 -6.84
C TRP A 111 -22.31 -3.49 -6.84
N LEU A 112 -21.60 -2.90 -5.88
CA LEU A 112 -21.38 -1.46 -5.82
C LEU A 112 -20.22 -1.04 -6.72
N PRO A 113 -20.27 0.15 -7.34
CA PRO A 113 -19.15 0.67 -8.09
C PRO A 113 -17.94 0.87 -7.17
N ASN A 114 -16.73 0.56 -7.66
CA ASN A 114 -15.51 0.86 -6.93
C ASN A 114 -15.35 2.39 -6.83
N PRO A 115 -15.32 2.98 -5.63
CA PRO A 115 -15.28 4.43 -5.47
C PRO A 115 -13.89 5.03 -5.75
N LEU A 116 -12.85 4.19 -5.81
CA LEU A 116 -11.46 4.61 -6.04
C LEU A 116 -11.08 4.55 -7.51
N GLU A 117 -11.84 3.81 -8.31
CA GLU A 117 -11.60 3.62 -9.73
C GLU A 117 -12.87 3.94 -10.52
N GLY A 118 -12.75 4.80 -11.52
CA GLY A 118 -13.87 5.14 -12.44
C GLY A 118 -14.23 4.04 -13.46
N GLY A 119 -13.76 2.80 -13.24
CA GLY A 119 -13.88 1.68 -14.16
C GLY A 119 -15.09 0.76 -13.92
N PRO A 120 -15.10 -0.41 -14.57
CA PRO A 120 -16.16 -1.42 -14.44
C PRO A 120 -16.06 -2.23 -13.13
N SER A 121 -15.01 -2.07 -12.36
CA SER A 121 -14.77 -2.82 -11.11
C SER A 121 -15.91 -2.63 -10.12
N ARG A 122 -16.32 -3.72 -9.48
CA ARG A 122 -17.41 -3.76 -8.49
C ARG A 122 -16.91 -4.32 -7.17
N VAL A 123 -17.32 -3.71 -6.08
CA VAL A 123 -16.90 -4.09 -4.73
C VAL A 123 -18.10 -4.44 -3.85
N THR A 124 -17.87 -5.17 -2.79
CA THR A 124 -18.90 -5.51 -1.81
C THR A 124 -19.32 -4.28 -1.01
N PHE A 125 -20.51 -4.32 -0.41
CA PHE A 125 -20.96 -3.25 0.50
C PHE A 125 -19.99 -3.06 1.68
N ARG A 126 -19.47 -4.16 2.23
CA ARG A 126 -18.51 -4.09 3.34
C ARG A 126 -17.23 -3.38 2.93
N ALA A 127 -16.62 -3.77 1.80
CA ALA A 127 -15.41 -3.13 1.29
C ALA A 127 -15.62 -1.64 1.04
N TRP A 128 -16.77 -1.28 0.43
CA TRP A 128 -17.15 0.09 0.18
C TRP A 128 -17.34 0.90 1.48
N ALA A 129 -18.10 0.36 2.42
CA ALA A 129 -18.41 1.04 3.67
C ALA A 129 -17.18 1.17 4.59
N ARG A 130 -16.22 0.20 4.50
CA ARG A 130 -14.97 0.25 5.29
C ARG A 130 -14.13 1.48 4.96
N LEU A 131 -14.16 1.96 3.72
CA LEU A 131 -13.44 3.18 3.32
C LEU A 131 -13.87 4.42 4.11
N LEU A 132 -15.13 4.47 4.55
CA LEU A 132 -15.67 5.60 5.32
C LEU A 132 -15.14 5.68 6.77
N ASN A 133 -14.44 4.65 7.25
CA ASN A 133 -13.73 4.72 8.53
C ASN A 133 -12.54 5.69 8.48
N PHE A 134 -12.01 5.99 7.29
CA PHE A 134 -10.83 6.82 7.06
C PHE A 134 -9.60 6.38 7.87
N LYS A 135 -9.52 5.10 8.23
CA LYS A 135 -8.32 4.52 8.81
C LYS A 135 -7.33 4.22 7.69
N ALA A 136 -6.08 4.57 7.90
CA ALA A 136 -5.03 4.31 6.93
C ALA A 136 -3.67 4.21 7.61
N ASN A 137 -2.83 3.31 7.11
CA ASN A 137 -1.41 3.35 7.36
C ASN A 137 -0.76 4.32 6.36
N HIS A 138 -0.54 5.55 6.79
CA HIS A 138 -0.10 6.63 5.90
C HIS A 138 1.43 6.77 5.81
N ARG A 139 2.18 5.73 6.16
CA ARG A 139 3.64 5.72 6.08
C ARG A 139 4.11 5.65 4.63
N LYS A 140 5.33 6.14 4.40
CA LYS A 140 6.01 6.09 3.11
C LYS A 140 7.50 6.04 3.35
N LEU A 141 8.02 4.82 3.44
CA LEU A 141 9.45 4.61 3.72
C LEU A 141 10.00 3.38 3.00
N VAL A 142 11.30 3.41 2.80
CA VAL A 142 12.11 2.29 2.34
C VAL A 142 13.34 2.21 3.21
N ILE A 143 13.62 1.05 3.78
CA ILE A 143 14.81 0.80 4.58
C ILE A 143 15.46 -0.49 4.10
N GLY A 144 16.76 -0.47 3.93
CA GLY A 144 17.54 -1.65 3.58
C GLY A 144 18.97 -1.51 4.08
N ASP A 145 19.78 -2.48 3.75
CA ASP A 145 21.20 -2.45 4.01
C ASP A 145 22.02 -2.21 2.73
N ASN A 146 23.13 -1.53 2.85
CA ASN A 146 24.09 -1.34 1.77
C ASN A 146 25.17 -2.44 1.76
N SER A 147 26.13 -2.32 0.84
CA SER A 147 27.23 -3.30 0.70
C SER A 147 28.17 -3.38 1.89
N ALA A 148 28.15 -2.40 2.79
CA ALA A 148 28.94 -2.38 4.02
C ALA A 148 28.13 -2.86 5.24
N GLY A 149 26.86 -3.31 5.05
CA GLY A 149 25.98 -3.70 6.15
C GLY A 149 25.41 -2.52 6.92
N GLU A 150 25.58 -1.30 6.41
CA GLU A 150 25.03 -0.09 7.04
C GLU A 150 23.57 0.10 6.61
N LEU A 151 22.69 0.48 7.55
CA LEU A 151 21.31 0.83 7.25
C LEU A 151 21.26 2.08 6.39
N VAL A 152 20.48 2.01 5.33
CA VAL A 152 20.15 3.14 4.45
C VAL A 152 18.64 3.18 4.24
N GLY A 153 18.07 4.36 4.17
CA GLY A 153 16.62 4.48 4.00
C GLY A 153 16.19 5.84 3.49
N ILE A 154 14.95 5.86 3.03
CA ILE A 154 14.27 7.06 2.55
C ILE A 154 12.91 7.12 3.25
N VAL A 155 12.59 8.29 3.80
CA VAL A 155 11.24 8.65 4.22
C VAL A 155 10.74 9.73 3.27
N ALA A 156 9.56 9.54 2.69
CA ALA A 156 9.05 10.39 1.64
C ALA A 156 7.59 10.81 1.87
N SER A 157 7.16 11.84 1.16
CA SER A 157 5.74 12.16 0.99
C SER A 157 5.12 11.46 -0.23
N ALA A 158 5.96 11.01 -1.17
CA ALA A 158 5.54 10.32 -2.39
C ALA A 158 4.99 8.92 -2.10
N ASN A 159 4.06 8.48 -2.94
CA ASN A 159 3.63 7.08 -3.03
C ASN A 159 4.01 6.51 -4.41
N PRO A 160 4.28 5.21 -4.52
CA PRO A 160 4.32 4.52 -5.80
C PRO A 160 2.89 4.29 -6.35
N HIS A 161 2.21 5.37 -6.60
CA HIS A 161 0.84 5.47 -7.08
C HIS A 161 0.83 6.39 -8.29
N ASP A 162 0.23 5.99 -9.38
CA ASP A 162 0.37 6.68 -10.67
C ASP A 162 -0.07 8.13 -10.62
N ALA A 163 -1.22 8.43 -10.00
CA ALA A 163 -1.68 9.81 -9.85
C ALA A 163 -0.74 10.67 -8.98
N SER A 164 0.03 10.08 -8.05
CA SER A 164 1.02 10.80 -7.24
C SER A 164 2.19 11.33 -8.05
N SER A 165 2.39 10.86 -9.29
CA SER A 165 3.45 11.34 -10.19
C SER A 165 3.27 12.81 -10.59
N ALA A 166 2.06 13.35 -10.51
CA ALA A 166 1.77 14.75 -10.80
C ALA A 166 1.95 15.67 -9.58
N HIS A 167 2.19 15.12 -8.38
CA HIS A 167 2.31 15.91 -7.16
C HIS A 167 3.76 16.31 -6.88
N SER A 168 3.94 17.49 -6.29
CA SER A 168 5.22 17.87 -5.70
C SER A 168 5.45 17.12 -4.40
N ASN A 169 6.56 16.42 -4.29
CA ASN A 169 6.88 15.57 -3.16
C ASN A 169 8.26 15.92 -2.59
N VAL A 170 8.45 15.59 -1.31
CA VAL A 170 9.73 15.71 -0.61
C VAL A 170 10.17 14.35 -0.09
N ALA A 171 11.48 14.15 0.01
CA ALA A 171 12.04 12.95 0.61
C ALA A 171 13.31 13.29 1.41
N ILE A 172 13.58 12.52 2.45
CA ILE A 172 14.79 12.59 3.26
C ILE A 172 15.48 11.24 3.17
N ALA A 173 16.73 11.23 2.73
CA ALA A 173 17.59 10.06 2.78
C ALA A 173 18.38 10.05 4.11
N LEU A 174 18.37 8.91 4.77
CA LEU A 174 19.02 8.69 6.07
C LEU A 174 19.98 7.51 6.00
N LYS A 175 20.98 7.50 6.88
CA LYS A 175 21.95 6.41 7.02
C LYS A 175 22.24 6.11 8.50
N GLY A 176 22.61 4.86 8.76
CA GLY A 176 23.07 4.41 10.06
C GLY A 176 21.96 4.20 11.08
N ASN A 177 22.33 4.22 12.34
CA ASN A 177 21.49 3.77 13.46
C ASN A 177 20.22 4.63 13.69
N ALA A 178 20.15 5.83 13.12
CA ALA A 178 18.94 6.65 13.16
C ALA A 178 17.71 5.95 12.51
N LEU A 179 17.95 4.95 11.65
CA LEU A 179 16.90 4.16 11.02
C LEU A 179 16.41 2.99 11.88
N LEU A 180 17.12 2.60 12.95
CA LEU A 180 16.73 1.46 13.78
C LEU A 180 15.32 1.57 14.39
N PRO A 181 14.93 2.71 15.00
CA PRO A 181 13.57 2.83 15.54
C PRO A 181 12.48 2.72 14.47
N LEU A 182 12.74 3.23 13.25
CA LEU A 182 11.82 3.10 12.13
C LEU A 182 11.73 1.64 11.69
N LEU A 183 12.87 0.97 11.48
CA LEU A 183 12.89 -0.44 11.10
C LEU A 183 12.18 -1.32 12.14
N GLN A 184 12.41 -1.07 13.44
CA GLN A 184 11.75 -1.81 14.52
C GLN A 184 10.24 -1.61 14.57
N SER A 185 9.72 -0.51 14.00
CA SER A 185 8.28 -0.26 13.93
C SER A 185 7.59 -0.96 12.77
N GLU A 186 8.37 -1.58 11.85
CA GLU A 186 7.85 -2.27 10.67
C GLU A 186 7.87 -3.80 10.80
N ILE A 187 8.59 -4.30 11.79
CA ILE A 187 8.78 -5.75 12.05
C ILE A 187 8.25 -6.14 13.43
#